data_6350a43efbcfe8a7a98747e744342dcd
#
_entry.id   6350a43efbcfe8a7a98747e744342dcd
#
_cell.length_a   1.000
_cell.length_b   1.000
_cell.length_c   1.000
_cell.angle_alpha   90.00
_cell.angle_beta   90.00
_cell.angle_gamma   90.00
#
_symmetry.space_group_name_H-M   'P 1'
#
loop_
_entity.id
_entity.type
_entity.pdbx_description
1 polymer ?
#
loop_
_entity_poly.entity_id
_entity_poly.type
_entity_poly.pdbx_seq_one_letter_code
_entity_poly.pdbx_strand_id
1 'polypeptide(L)'
;NIANLGRKPYIPMNAFFYQLHIEMGFLPMGDIIWQKAKGAGGSTAWGSWMNAKSPRLRDLHEYILIFAKQSFSRPDKGKSTIERDDFMDATLSIWEIPPESARRVGHPAPFPVPLIERLINLYSYEGDVVLDPFMGSGTTAVAAINTGRHYVGYDIEEEYIKISELRINEARK
;
A
#
# COMPACT_ATOMS: atom_id res chain seq x y z
N ASN A 1 -4.15 0.80 -6.97
CA ASN A 1 -3.86 2.01 -7.71
C ASN A 1 -5.02 2.36 -8.63
N ILE A 2 -5.45 3.61 -8.62
CA ILE A 2 -6.43 4.11 -9.54
C ILE A 2 -5.68 4.57 -10.79
N ALA A 3 -5.42 3.65 -11.68
CA ALA A 3 -4.78 3.97 -12.93
C ALA A 3 -5.78 4.67 -13.85
N ASN A 4 -5.31 5.63 -14.61
CA ASN A 4 -6.00 6.27 -15.72
C ASN A 4 -6.71 7.60 -15.44
N LEU A 5 -6.13 8.44 -14.59
CA LEU A 5 -6.50 9.86 -14.60
C LEU A 5 -6.49 10.40 -16.03
N GLY A 6 -7.67 10.72 -16.54
CA GLY A 6 -7.84 11.31 -17.85
C GLY A 6 -7.91 10.38 -19.04
N ARG A 7 -7.80 9.06 -18.90
CA ARG A 7 -8.05 8.11 -20.00
C ARG A 7 -9.51 7.72 -20.13
N LYS A 8 -9.94 7.44 -21.34
CA LYS A 8 -11.26 6.92 -21.65
C LYS A 8 -11.10 5.66 -22.48
N PRO A 9 -11.75 4.55 -22.12
CA PRO A 9 -12.61 4.35 -20.94
C PRO A 9 -11.82 4.31 -19.61
N TYR A 10 -12.51 4.59 -18.51
CA TYR A 10 -12.00 4.33 -17.16
C TYR A 10 -11.84 2.82 -16.94
N ILE A 11 -10.68 2.41 -16.41
CA ILE A 11 -10.41 1.01 -16.07
C ILE A 11 -10.39 0.88 -14.54
N PRO A 12 -11.36 0.19 -13.91
CA PRO A 12 -11.41 -0.01 -12.47
C PRO A 12 -10.40 -1.08 -12.05
N MET A 13 -9.13 -0.68 -11.89
CA MET A 13 -8.03 -1.60 -11.57
C MET A 13 -8.27 -2.38 -10.28
N ASN A 14 -8.87 -1.77 -9.27
CA ASN A 14 -9.23 -2.43 -8.03
C ASN A 14 -10.19 -3.60 -8.27
N ALA A 15 -11.25 -3.40 -9.07
CA ALA A 15 -12.20 -4.46 -9.42
C ALA A 15 -11.54 -5.58 -10.24
N PHE A 16 -10.67 -5.21 -11.19
CA PHE A 16 -9.92 -6.18 -11.98
C PHE A 16 -9.02 -7.06 -11.11
N PHE A 17 -8.21 -6.47 -10.24
CA PHE A 17 -7.34 -7.23 -9.35
C PHE A 17 -8.13 -8.02 -8.31
N TYR A 18 -9.25 -7.49 -7.83
CA TYR A 18 -10.12 -8.21 -6.92
C TYR A 18 -10.64 -9.52 -7.55
N GLN A 19 -11.20 -9.42 -8.75
CA GLN A 19 -11.70 -10.57 -9.50
C GLN A 19 -10.58 -11.58 -9.80
N LEU A 20 -9.43 -11.11 -10.26
CA LEU A 20 -8.28 -11.97 -10.57
C LEU A 20 -7.83 -12.78 -9.34
N HIS A 21 -7.77 -12.19 -8.17
CA HIS A 21 -7.38 -12.91 -6.95
C HIS A 21 -8.40 -13.97 -6.54
N ILE A 22 -9.70 -13.70 -6.72
CA ILE A 22 -10.75 -14.70 -6.50
C ILE A 22 -10.59 -15.89 -7.46
N GLU A 23 -10.37 -15.62 -8.75
CA GLU A 23 -10.15 -16.67 -9.76
C GLU A 23 -8.89 -17.51 -9.47
N MET A 24 -7.87 -16.92 -8.86
CA MET A 24 -6.67 -17.61 -8.38
C MET A 24 -6.89 -18.40 -7.08
N GLY A 25 -8.08 -18.36 -6.49
CA GLY A 25 -8.44 -19.08 -5.28
C GLY A 25 -8.09 -18.39 -3.96
N PHE A 26 -7.78 -17.09 -3.98
CA PHE A 26 -7.63 -16.31 -2.76
C PHE A 26 -8.98 -15.97 -2.14
N LEU A 27 -9.04 -15.92 -0.82
CA LEU A 27 -10.23 -15.63 -0.05
C LEU A 27 -10.30 -14.13 0.27
N PRO A 28 -11.29 -13.39 -0.20
CA PRO A 28 -11.39 -11.96 0.06
C PRO A 28 -11.72 -11.71 1.53
N MET A 29 -11.00 -10.82 2.18
CA MET A 29 -11.18 -10.42 3.58
C MET A 29 -11.73 -9.00 3.73
N GLY A 30 -11.62 -8.17 2.69
CA GLY A 30 -12.06 -6.79 2.69
C GLY A 30 -11.14 -5.88 1.89
N ASP A 31 -11.42 -4.60 1.98
CA ASP A 31 -10.61 -3.56 1.36
C ASP A 31 -10.48 -2.35 2.28
N ILE A 32 -9.39 -1.62 2.09
CA ILE A 32 -9.10 -0.38 2.79
C ILE A 32 -8.99 0.73 1.76
N ILE A 33 -9.60 1.85 2.02
CA ILE A 33 -9.44 3.08 1.25
C ILE A 33 -8.32 3.90 1.91
N TRP A 34 -7.16 3.94 1.27
CA TRP A 34 -6.11 4.84 1.69
C TRP A 34 -6.34 6.23 1.11
N GLN A 35 -6.82 7.15 1.92
CA GLN A 35 -7.01 8.55 1.59
C GLN A 35 -5.69 9.33 1.78
N LYS A 36 -5.20 9.93 0.71
CA LYS A 36 -3.89 10.61 0.65
C LYS A 36 -3.88 12.02 1.24
N ALA A 37 -4.77 12.35 2.15
CA ALA A 37 -5.01 13.67 2.71
C ALA A 37 -5.72 14.67 1.76
N LYS A 38 -6.35 15.68 2.35
CA LYS A 38 -7.02 16.76 1.60
C LYS A 38 -5.97 17.59 0.83
N GLY A 39 -6.15 17.71 -0.48
CA GLY A 39 -5.26 18.50 -1.33
C GLY A 39 -4.02 17.77 -1.87
N ALA A 40 -3.79 16.51 -1.50
CA ALA A 40 -2.75 15.69 -2.07
C ALA A 40 -3.16 15.22 -3.48
N GLY A 41 -2.96 16.00 -4.44
CA GLY A 41 -3.31 15.73 -5.81
C GLY A 41 -3.46 17.02 -6.56
N GLY A 42 -2.35 17.69 -6.76
CA GLY A 42 -2.27 18.95 -7.49
C GLY A 42 -2.62 18.85 -8.98
N SER A 43 -3.31 17.77 -9.39
CA SER A 43 -3.80 17.69 -10.75
C SER A 43 -4.90 18.71 -10.99
N THR A 44 -4.64 19.62 -11.89
CA THR A 44 -5.62 20.59 -12.42
C THR A 44 -6.42 20.04 -13.60
N ALA A 45 -6.35 18.73 -13.84
CA ALA A 45 -7.03 18.07 -14.96
C ALA A 45 -8.50 17.80 -14.64
N TRP A 46 -9.29 18.87 -14.47
CA TRP A 46 -10.72 18.78 -14.13
C TRP A 46 -11.64 18.41 -15.30
N GLY A 47 -11.10 18.28 -16.50
CA GLY A 47 -11.90 18.14 -17.71
C GLY A 47 -12.53 19.48 -18.09
N SER A 48 -13.87 19.51 -18.23
CA SER A 48 -14.58 20.77 -18.41
C SER A 48 -14.71 21.51 -17.07
N TRP A 49 -14.12 22.70 -16.97
CA TRP A 49 -14.18 23.54 -15.78
C TRP A 49 -15.58 24.12 -15.61
N MET A 50 -16.18 23.95 -14.44
CA MET A 50 -17.52 24.44 -14.07
C MET A 50 -18.63 24.15 -15.12
N ASN A 51 -18.48 23.05 -15.86
CA ASN A 51 -19.39 22.68 -16.95
C ASN A 51 -19.64 21.18 -16.97
N ALA A 52 -20.90 20.77 -17.08
CA ALA A 52 -21.31 19.37 -17.06
C ALA A 52 -20.93 18.57 -18.34
N LYS A 53 -20.33 19.20 -19.34
CA LYS A 53 -20.00 18.56 -20.62
C LYS A 53 -19.06 17.35 -20.45
N SER A 54 -18.03 17.44 -19.61
CA SER A 54 -17.06 16.36 -19.38
C SER A 54 -16.22 16.61 -18.13
N PRO A 55 -16.82 16.73 -16.94
CA PRO A 55 -16.05 16.87 -15.71
C PRO A 55 -15.25 15.58 -15.45
N ARG A 56 -14.12 15.69 -14.75
CA ARG A 56 -13.29 14.56 -14.34
C ARG A 56 -13.15 14.52 -12.85
N LEU A 57 -13.27 13.33 -12.27
CA LEU A 57 -12.94 13.11 -10.86
C LEU A 57 -11.41 13.14 -10.68
N ARG A 58 -11.00 13.71 -9.57
CA ARG A 58 -9.60 13.71 -9.14
C ARG A 58 -9.46 12.70 -8.01
N ASP A 59 -8.70 11.65 -8.27
CA ASP A 59 -8.55 10.56 -7.31
C ASP A 59 -7.64 11.00 -6.16
N LEU A 60 -8.19 10.98 -4.95
CA LEU A 60 -7.51 11.31 -3.71
C LEU A 60 -7.23 10.09 -2.84
N HIS A 61 -7.52 8.91 -3.35
CA HIS A 61 -7.37 7.66 -2.60
C HIS A 61 -6.78 6.54 -3.45
N GLU A 62 -6.33 5.50 -2.77
CA GLU A 62 -6.01 4.21 -3.37
C GLU A 62 -6.70 3.09 -2.60
N TYR A 63 -6.94 1.96 -3.27
CA TYR A 63 -7.47 0.76 -2.65
C TYR A 63 -6.35 -0.16 -2.20
N ILE A 64 -6.50 -0.74 -1.00
CA ILE A 64 -5.68 -1.83 -0.51
C ILE A 64 -6.61 -3.02 -0.35
N LEU A 65 -6.41 -4.04 -1.18
CA LEU A 65 -7.24 -5.23 -1.20
C LEU A 65 -6.62 -6.29 -0.28
N ILE A 66 -7.42 -6.84 0.61
CA ILE A 66 -6.98 -7.81 1.61
C ILE A 66 -7.51 -9.19 1.27
N PHE A 67 -6.61 -10.16 1.19
CA PHE A 67 -6.93 -11.54 0.88
C PHE A 67 -6.20 -12.51 1.82
N ALA A 68 -6.84 -13.64 2.10
CA ALA A 68 -6.21 -14.80 2.68
C ALA A 68 -5.94 -15.86 1.61
N LYS A 69 -4.88 -16.67 1.79
CA LYS A 69 -4.53 -17.71 0.80
C LYS A 69 -5.30 -19.01 1.00
N GLN A 70 -5.49 -19.45 2.22
CA GLN A 70 -6.05 -20.76 2.52
C GLN A 70 -7.15 -20.74 3.57
N SER A 71 -7.09 -19.80 4.51
CA SER A 71 -8.00 -19.71 5.65
C SER A 71 -8.14 -18.26 6.08
N PHE A 72 -9.34 -17.87 6.53
CA PHE A 72 -9.59 -16.55 7.09
C PHE A 72 -8.88 -16.28 8.41
N SER A 73 -8.47 -17.33 9.11
CA SER A 73 -7.71 -17.23 10.36
C SER A 73 -6.39 -17.97 10.24
N ARG A 74 -5.36 -17.43 10.86
CA ARG A 74 -4.05 -18.10 10.95
C ARG A 74 -4.13 -19.27 11.94
N PRO A 75 -3.61 -20.45 11.58
CA PRO A 75 -3.57 -21.60 12.49
C PRO A 75 -2.47 -21.46 13.56
N ASP A 76 -1.40 -20.77 13.24
CA ASP A 76 -0.25 -20.53 14.12
C ASP A 76 -0.55 -19.40 15.12
N LYS A 77 0.14 -19.47 16.25
CA LYS A 77 0.12 -18.43 17.28
C LYS A 77 1.47 -17.74 17.33
N GLY A 78 1.46 -16.41 17.37
CA GLY A 78 2.65 -15.58 17.48
C GLY A 78 2.42 -14.42 18.43
N LYS A 79 3.44 -13.60 18.61
CA LYS A 79 3.37 -12.38 19.41
C LYS A 79 2.85 -11.24 18.52
N SER A 80 1.67 -10.72 18.86
CA SER A 80 1.16 -9.48 18.26
C SER A 80 1.89 -8.28 18.87
N THR A 81 2.25 -7.31 18.03
CA THR A 81 2.94 -6.09 18.45
C THR A 81 2.06 -4.84 18.30
N ILE A 82 0.83 -4.99 17.82
CA ILE A 82 -0.09 -3.87 17.68
C ILE A 82 -0.69 -3.53 19.04
N GLU A 83 -0.62 -2.26 19.42
CA GLU A 83 -1.25 -1.75 20.62
C GLU A 83 -2.76 -1.58 20.43
N ARG A 84 -3.50 -1.49 21.56
CA ARG A 84 -4.96 -1.43 21.54
C ARG A 84 -5.51 -0.29 20.67
N ASP A 85 -5.00 0.92 20.86
CA ASP A 85 -5.54 2.10 20.19
C ASP A 85 -5.16 2.10 18.70
N ASP A 86 -3.95 1.65 18.37
CA ASP A 86 -3.53 1.42 16.98
C ASP A 86 -4.39 0.34 16.29
N PHE A 87 -4.77 -0.72 17.02
CA PHE A 87 -5.66 -1.75 16.50
C PHE A 87 -7.05 -1.18 16.19
N MET A 88 -7.61 -0.37 17.10
CA MET A 88 -8.92 0.26 16.90
C MET A 88 -8.91 1.15 15.65
N ASP A 89 -7.86 1.92 15.44
CA ASP A 89 -7.71 2.78 14.26
C ASP A 89 -7.41 1.96 12.98
N ALA A 90 -6.58 0.93 13.08
CA ALA A 90 -6.19 0.11 11.94
C ALA A 90 -7.32 -0.79 11.42
N THR A 91 -8.32 -1.09 12.24
CA THR A 91 -9.51 -1.86 11.82
C THR A 91 -10.59 -1.01 11.15
N LEU A 92 -10.41 0.31 11.05
CA LEU A 92 -11.26 1.15 10.22
C LEU A 92 -10.93 0.96 8.73
N SER A 93 -11.94 0.98 7.88
CA SER A 93 -11.76 0.77 6.42
C SER A 93 -11.28 2.01 5.66
N ILE A 94 -11.16 3.17 6.30
CA ILE A 94 -10.66 4.41 5.70
C ILE A 94 -9.45 4.88 6.52
N TRP A 95 -8.28 4.98 5.85
CA TRP A 95 -7.04 5.43 6.47
C TRP A 95 -6.60 6.76 5.87
N GLU A 96 -6.46 7.77 6.70
CA GLU A 96 -5.90 9.06 6.32
C GLU A 96 -4.40 9.08 6.67
N ILE A 97 -3.56 8.77 5.68
CA ILE A 97 -2.11 8.77 5.82
C ILE A 97 -1.52 9.61 4.68
N PRO A 98 -0.73 10.65 4.99
CA PRO A 98 -0.11 11.48 3.96
C PRO A 98 0.77 10.66 3.01
N PRO A 99 0.77 10.96 1.70
CA PRO A 99 1.62 10.28 0.74
C PRO A 99 3.09 10.61 0.95
N GLU A 100 3.95 9.71 0.55
CA GLU A 100 5.40 9.94 0.55
C GLU A 100 5.83 10.79 -0.65
N SER A 101 6.90 11.57 -0.47
CA SER A 101 7.46 12.38 -1.53
C SER A 101 8.33 11.56 -2.47
N ALA A 102 7.92 11.45 -3.74
CA ALA A 102 8.70 10.80 -4.79
C ALA A 102 10.11 11.40 -4.92
N ARG A 103 10.23 12.73 -4.79
CA ARG A 103 11.52 13.43 -4.86
C ARG A 103 12.45 13.08 -3.69
N ARG A 104 11.90 12.90 -2.48
CA ARG A 104 12.68 12.57 -1.28
C ARG A 104 13.22 11.14 -1.34
N VAL A 105 12.43 10.22 -1.87
CA VAL A 105 12.76 8.79 -1.91
C VAL A 105 13.54 8.37 -3.15
N GLY A 106 13.48 9.17 -4.23
CA GLY A 106 14.09 8.81 -5.52
C GLY A 106 13.32 7.73 -6.28
N HIS A 107 12.02 7.53 -5.96
CA HIS A 107 11.14 6.57 -6.61
C HIS A 107 9.84 7.25 -7.05
N PRO A 108 9.29 6.96 -8.24
CA PRO A 108 8.16 7.70 -8.80
C PRO A 108 6.84 7.54 -8.01
N ALA A 109 6.66 6.45 -7.30
CA ALA A 109 5.43 6.15 -6.55
C ALA A 109 5.71 5.45 -5.21
N PRO A 110 6.40 6.10 -4.26
CA PRO A 110 6.72 5.47 -2.98
C PRO A 110 5.48 5.44 -2.08
N PHE A 111 5.35 4.37 -1.32
CA PHE A 111 4.41 4.33 -0.21
C PHE A 111 5.04 4.95 1.04
N PRO A 112 4.26 5.60 1.92
CA PRO A 112 4.76 6.02 3.21
C PRO A 112 5.01 4.82 4.13
N VAL A 113 6.12 4.82 4.86
CA VAL A 113 6.47 3.74 5.79
C VAL A 113 5.36 3.46 6.80
N PRO A 114 4.70 4.48 7.43
CA PRO A 114 3.61 4.23 8.38
C PRO A 114 2.41 3.46 7.82
N LEU A 115 2.15 3.57 6.50
CA LEU A 115 1.09 2.79 5.86
C LEU A 115 1.40 1.30 5.90
N ILE A 116 2.63 0.94 5.57
CA ILE A 116 3.07 -0.46 5.52
C ILE A 116 3.27 -1.02 6.93
N GLU A 117 3.81 -0.23 7.88
CA GLU A 117 3.89 -0.63 9.29
C GLU A 117 2.52 -0.97 9.89
N ARG A 118 1.50 -0.17 9.57
CA ARG A 118 0.12 -0.44 10.01
C ARG A 118 -0.41 -1.76 9.45
N LEU A 119 -0.18 -2.04 8.17
CA LEU A 119 -0.55 -3.32 7.54
C LEU A 119 0.19 -4.50 8.16
N ILE A 120 1.50 -4.38 8.35
CA ILE A 120 2.34 -5.42 8.94
C ILE A 120 1.91 -5.74 10.37
N ASN A 121 1.70 -4.72 11.20
CA ASN A 121 1.26 -4.91 12.58
C ASN A 121 -0.13 -5.53 12.68
N LEU A 122 -1.04 -5.21 11.75
CA LEU A 122 -2.41 -5.72 11.75
C LEU A 122 -2.50 -7.18 11.28
N TYR A 123 -1.65 -7.59 10.32
CA TYR A 123 -1.79 -8.89 9.63
C TYR A 123 -0.63 -9.86 9.85
N SER A 124 0.36 -9.51 10.69
CA SER A 124 1.50 -10.39 10.95
C SER A 124 1.92 -10.39 12.42
N TYR A 125 2.64 -11.42 12.83
CA TYR A 125 3.28 -11.52 14.15
C TYR A 125 4.74 -11.09 14.08
N GLU A 126 5.32 -10.76 15.23
CA GLU A 126 6.77 -10.54 15.36
C GLU A 126 7.54 -11.76 14.85
N GLY A 127 8.59 -11.54 14.06
CA GLY A 127 9.39 -12.59 13.44
C GLY A 127 8.82 -13.19 12.16
N ASP A 128 7.60 -12.83 11.73
CA ASP A 128 7.06 -13.27 10.44
C ASP A 128 7.88 -12.73 9.27
N VAL A 129 7.73 -13.37 8.11
CA VAL A 129 8.37 -12.93 6.85
C VAL A 129 7.36 -12.16 6.00
N VAL A 130 7.72 -10.94 5.64
CA VAL A 130 6.97 -10.09 4.73
C VAL A 130 7.60 -10.19 3.34
N LEU A 131 6.82 -10.57 2.33
CA LEU A 131 7.24 -10.65 0.94
C LEU A 131 6.73 -9.44 0.16
N ASP A 132 7.64 -8.77 -0.56
CA ASP A 132 7.30 -7.74 -1.54
C ASP A 132 7.94 -8.09 -2.90
N PRO A 133 7.16 -8.58 -3.87
CA PRO A 133 7.68 -8.95 -5.19
C PRO A 133 7.99 -7.75 -6.10
N PHE A 134 7.68 -6.51 -5.66
CA PHE A 134 7.91 -5.27 -6.38
C PHE A 134 8.45 -4.20 -5.42
N MET A 135 9.57 -4.51 -4.77
CA MET A 135 10.07 -3.79 -3.59
C MET A 135 10.41 -2.32 -3.85
N GLY A 136 10.75 -1.95 -5.08
CA GLY A 136 11.11 -0.58 -5.45
C GLY A 136 12.20 -0.02 -4.53
N SER A 137 11.90 1.13 -3.91
CA SER A 137 12.82 1.79 -2.97
C SER A 137 12.91 1.16 -1.57
N GLY A 138 12.33 -0.01 -1.33
CA GLY A 138 12.49 -0.79 -0.10
C GLY A 138 11.61 -0.35 1.08
N THR A 139 10.51 0.34 0.84
CA THR A 139 9.61 0.80 1.92
C THR A 139 9.09 -0.35 2.77
N THR A 140 8.71 -1.47 2.13
CA THR A 140 8.23 -2.67 2.82
C THR A 140 9.31 -3.29 3.69
N ALA A 141 10.56 -3.34 3.21
CA ALA A 141 11.68 -3.87 3.98
C ALA A 141 11.98 -3.00 5.22
N VAL A 142 11.97 -1.67 5.06
CA VAL A 142 12.13 -0.72 6.17
C VAL A 142 11.02 -0.92 7.22
N ALA A 143 9.78 -0.97 6.78
CA ALA A 143 8.63 -1.19 7.67
C ALA A 143 8.70 -2.55 8.41
N ALA A 144 9.13 -3.61 7.72
CA ALA A 144 9.33 -4.92 8.34
C ALA A 144 10.40 -4.89 9.43
N ILE A 145 11.54 -4.24 9.18
CA ILE A 145 12.60 -4.05 10.18
C ILE A 145 12.08 -3.28 11.39
N ASN A 146 11.44 -2.14 11.17
CA ASN A 146 10.92 -1.28 12.24
C ASN A 146 9.90 -1.99 13.14
N THR A 147 9.19 -2.95 12.58
CA THR A 147 8.14 -3.70 13.30
C THR A 147 8.61 -5.07 13.80
N GLY A 148 9.89 -5.42 13.66
CA GLY A 148 10.45 -6.69 14.13
C GLY A 148 10.08 -7.89 13.25
N ARG A 149 9.86 -7.69 11.96
CA ARG A 149 9.61 -8.76 10.97
C ARG A 149 10.83 -8.94 10.07
N HIS A 150 10.93 -10.13 9.50
CA HIS A 150 11.82 -10.40 8.39
C HIS A 150 11.18 -9.94 7.07
N TYR A 151 12.00 -9.76 6.04
CA TYR A 151 11.49 -9.42 4.71
C TYR A 151 12.21 -10.22 3.62
N VAL A 152 11.50 -10.41 2.52
CA VAL A 152 12.04 -10.84 1.23
C VAL A 152 11.50 -9.88 0.19
N GLY A 153 12.38 -9.29 -0.61
CA GLY A 153 11.98 -8.32 -1.63
C GLY A 153 12.67 -8.59 -2.96
N TYR A 154 11.96 -8.33 -4.04
CA TYR A 154 12.46 -8.44 -5.41
C TYR A 154 12.20 -7.15 -6.17
N ASP A 155 13.12 -6.76 -7.02
CA ASP A 155 12.94 -5.73 -8.03
C ASP A 155 13.78 -6.06 -9.25
N ILE A 156 13.34 -5.63 -10.44
CA ILE A 156 14.07 -5.82 -11.69
C ILE A 156 15.02 -4.66 -12.00
N GLU A 157 14.83 -3.52 -11.33
CA GLU A 157 15.60 -2.30 -11.57
C GLU A 157 16.75 -2.19 -10.56
N GLU A 158 17.99 -2.32 -11.04
CA GLU A 158 19.19 -2.25 -10.19
C GLU A 158 19.30 -0.93 -9.40
N GLU A 159 18.83 0.19 -9.98
CA GLU A 159 18.83 1.48 -9.28
C GLU A 159 17.94 1.45 -8.04
N TYR A 160 16.77 0.83 -8.12
CA TYR A 160 15.87 0.71 -6.97
C TYR A 160 16.44 -0.25 -5.92
N ILE A 161 17.10 -1.32 -6.34
CA ILE A 161 17.80 -2.22 -5.41
C ILE A 161 18.85 -1.44 -4.62
N LYS A 162 19.68 -0.62 -5.25
CA LYS A 162 20.69 0.21 -4.57
C LYS A 162 20.06 1.21 -3.58
N ILE A 163 18.97 1.87 -3.98
CA ILE A 163 18.21 2.78 -3.09
C ILE A 163 17.66 2.01 -1.90
N SER A 164 17.08 0.84 -2.13
CA SER A 164 16.51 0.03 -1.07
C SER A 164 17.55 -0.44 -0.06
N GLU A 165 18.73 -0.88 -0.52
CA GLU A 165 19.84 -1.30 0.34
C GLU A 165 20.34 -0.17 1.25
N LEU A 166 20.44 1.06 0.73
CA LEU A 166 20.81 2.21 1.53
C LEU A 166 19.80 2.47 2.65
N ARG A 167 18.49 2.50 2.32
CA ARG A 167 17.42 2.72 3.29
C ARG A 167 17.31 1.60 4.32
N ILE A 168 17.51 0.36 3.92
CA ILE A 168 17.55 -0.82 4.79
C ILE A 168 18.71 -0.72 5.77
N ASN A 169 19.89 -0.33 5.30
CA ASN A 169 21.07 -0.15 6.17
C ASN A 169 20.88 1.00 7.18
N GLU A 170 20.16 2.05 6.82
CA GLU A 170 19.77 3.12 7.73
C GLU A 170 18.77 2.64 8.80
N ALA A 171 17.79 1.85 8.43
CA ALA A 171 16.77 1.32 9.35
C ALA A 171 17.32 0.27 10.35
N ARG A 172 18.50 -0.31 10.08
CA ARG A 172 19.18 -1.28 10.97
C ARG A 172 20.09 -0.65 12.03
N LYS A 173 20.32 0.66 11.95
CA LYS A 173 21.14 1.41 12.93
C LYS A 173 20.35 1.78 14.17
#